data_781ff64f1d088ebb8d966129e3e843c5
#
_entry.id   781ff64f1d088ebb8d966129e3e843c5
#
_cell.length_a   1.000
_cell.length_b   1.000
_cell.length_c   1.000
_cell.angle_alpha   90.00
_cell.angle_beta   90.00
_cell.angle_gamma   90.00
#
_symmetry.space_group_name_H-M   'P 1'
#
loop_
_entity.id
_entity.type
_entity.pdbx_description
1 polymer ?
#
loop_
_entity_poly.entity_id
_entity_poly.type
_entity_poly.pdbx_seq_one_letter_code
_entity_poly.pdbx_strand_id
1 'polypeptide(L)' 'MIWMFERGGESLRLETRYDNATEEFLLVRHQITGDPQVERFRDELAFGQRLEVLEKQLIDERWTLRQGGPIVLRDGWKIG' A
#
# COMPACT_ATOMS: atom_id res chain seq x y z
N MET A 1 -0.52 -8.43 0.33
CA MET A 1 -1.61 -7.94 1.19
C MET A 1 -2.41 -6.90 0.43
N ILE A 2 -3.68 -6.82 0.73
CA ILE A 2 -4.60 -5.92 0.03
C ILE A 2 -5.37 -5.10 1.05
N TRP A 3 -5.49 -3.82 0.80
CA TRP A 3 -6.28 -2.90 1.60
C TRP A 3 -7.27 -2.17 0.70
N MET A 4 -8.48 -1.98 1.22
CA MET A 4 -9.55 -1.27 0.49
C MET A 4 -9.94 -0.03 1.29
N PHE A 5 -9.96 1.09 0.62
CA PHE A 5 -10.32 2.38 1.22
C PHE A 5 -11.48 3.02 0.47
N GLU A 6 -12.26 3.82 1.18
CA GLU A 6 -13.34 4.59 0.59
C GLU A 6 -13.31 6.03 1.08
N ARG A 7 -13.75 6.93 0.23
CA ARG A 7 -13.90 8.33 0.54
C ARG A 7 -14.96 8.93 -0.38
N GLY A 8 -16.10 9.33 0.18
CA GLY A 8 -17.14 10.03 -0.56
C GLY A 8 -17.53 9.41 -1.90
N GLY A 9 -17.74 8.12 -1.95
CA GLY A 9 -18.08 7.42 -3.18
C GLY A 9 -16.90 6.99 -4.03
N GLU A 10 -15.68 7.39 -3.64
CA GLU A 10 -14.47 6.94 -4.30
C GLU A 10 -13.93 5.70 -3.62
N SER A 11 -13.25 4.87 -4.38
CA SER A 11 -12.59 3.65 -3.85
C SER A 11 -11.14 3.64 -4.25
N LEU A 12 -10.32 3.11 -3.36
CA LEU A 12 -8.89 2.95 -3.60
C LEU A 12 -8.48 1.58 -3.08
N ARG A 13 -7.75 0.84 -3.88
CA ARG A 13 -7.18 -0.44 -3.47
C ARG A 13 -5.68 -0.33 -3.47
N LEU A 14 -5.07 -0.69 -2.35
CA LEU A 14 -3.63 -0.81 -2.24
C LEU A 14 -3.27 -2.29 -2.16
N GLU A 15 -2.19 -2.65 -2.81
CA GLU A 15 -1.72 -4.02 -2.80
C GLU A 15 -0.21 -4.01 -2.63
N THR A 16 0.30 -4.91 -1.81
CA THR A 16 1.74 -5.10 -1.68
C THR A 16 2.07 -6.53 -2.05
N ARG A 17 3.19 -6.69 -2.73
CA ARG A 17 3.69 -7.99 -3.19
C ARG A 17 5.20 -8.04 -3.06
N TYR A 18 5.73 -9.23 -3.11
CA TYR A 18 7.16 -9.42 -3.23
C TYR A 18 7.44 -10.20 -4.51
N ASP A 19 8.32 -9.68 -5.34
CA ASP A 19 8.71 -10.32 -6.60
C ASP A 19 9.99 -11.12 -6.36
N ASN A 20 9.86 -12.44 -6.32
CA ASN A 20 11.01 -13.31 -6.09
C ASN A 20 12.02 -13.28 -7.22
N ALA A 21 11.57 -13.00 -8.43
CA ALA A 21 12.48 -12.98 -9.58
C ALA A 21 13.44 -11.81 -9.54
N THR A 22 12.95 -10.65 -9.12
CA THR A 22 13.75 -9.43 -9.05
C THR A 22 14.19 -9.09 -7.63
N GLU A 23 13.69 -9.81 -6.65
CA GLU A 23 13.92 -9.54 -5.23
C GLU A 23 13.52 -8.14 -4.85
N GLU A 24 12.34 -7.72 -5.33
CA GLU A 24 11.82 -6.39 -5.06
C GLU A 24 10.47 -6.45 -4.37
N PHE A 25 10.23 -5.46 -3.52
CA PHE A 25 8.91 -5.21 -2.94
C PHE A 25 8.13 -4.31 -3.88
N LEU A 26 6.86 -4.63 -4.08
CA LEU A 26 6.00 -3.86 -4.97
C LEU A 26 4.86 -3.24 -4.18
N LEU A 27 4.61 -1.97 -4.44
CA LEU A 27 3.44 -1.26 -3.93
C LEU A 27 2.58 -0.90 -5.13
N VAL A 28 1.37 -1.44 -5.18
CA VAL A 28 0.47 -1.23 -6.31
C VAL A 28 -0.75 -0.47 -5.83
N ARG A 29 -1.04 0.64 -6.48
CA ARG A 29 -2.20 1.47 -6.18
C ARG A 29 -3.18 1.39 -7.33
N HIS A 30 -4.40 0.93 -7.05
CA HIS A 30 -5.47 0.84 -8.03
C HIS A 30 -6.54 1.88 -7.70
N GLN A 31 -6.81 2.78 -8.63
CA GLN A 31 -7.89 3.73 -8.52
C GLN A 31 -8.98 3.34 -9.52
N ILE A 32 -10.18 3.91 -9.36
CA ILE A 32 -11.30 3.60 -10.23
C ILE A 32 -10.97 3.95 -11.68
N THR A 33 -10.28 5.07 -11.89
CA THR A 33 -9.92 5.54 -13.22
C THR A 33 -8.41 5.54 -13.37
N GLY A 34 -7.96 5.20 -14.57
CA GLY A 34 -6.55 5.19 -14.89
C GLY A 34 -5.88 3.85 -14.65
N ASP A 35 -4.64 3.77 -15.04
CA ASP A 35 -3.85 2.57 -14.90
C ASP A 35 -3.32 2.43 -13.48
N PRO A 36 -3.10 1.20 -13.01
CA PRO A 36 -2.47 1.00 -11.71
C PRO A 36 -1.10 1.65 -11.65
N GLN A 37 -0.79 2.23 -10.51
CA GLN A 37 0.53 2.81 -10.26
C GLN A 37 1.34 1.80 -9.47
N VAL A 38 2.56 1.52 -9.93
CA VAL A 38 3.42 0.53 -9.32
C VAL A 38 4.71 1.19 -8.89
N GLU A 39 5.08 1.01 -7.63
CA GLU A 39 6.38 1.44 -7.11
C GLU A 39 7.16 0.21 -6.71
N ARG A 40 8.46 0.21 -6.99
CA ARG A 40 9.34 -0.91 -6.71
C ARG A 40 10.43 -0.50 -5.73
N PHE A 41 10.74 -1.38 -4.79
CA PHE A 41 11.75 -1.13 -3.77
C PHE A 41 12.60 -2.38 -3.57
N ARG A 42 13.90 -2.22 -3.55
CA ARG A 42 14.81 -3.32 -3.23
C ARG A 42 15.11 -3.40 -1.76
N ASP A 43 15.00 -2.28 -1.07
CA ASP A 43 15.31 -2.16 0.33
C ASP A 43 14.02 -2.21 1.16
N GLU A 44 13.96 -3.17 2.08
CA GLU A 44 12.81 -3.34 2.96
C GLU A 44 12.55 -2.09 3.80
N LEU A 45 13.62 -1.44 4.26
CA LEU A 45 13.48 -0.23 5.07
C LEU A 45 12.83 0.89 4.26
N ALA A 46 13.29 1.11 3.05
CA ALA A 46 12.71 2.12 2.17
C ALA A 46 11.24 1.82 1.87
N PHE A 47 10.92 0.57 1.66
CA PHE A 47 9.54 0.13 1.42
C PHE A 47 8.67 0.43 2.64
N GLY A 48 9.14 0.09 3.83
CA GLY A 48 8.41 0.39 5.07
C GLY A 48 8.20 1.87 5.29
N GLN A 49 9.22 2.68 5.01
CA GLN A 49 9.12 4.13 5.14
C GLN A 49 8.09 4.71 4.17
N ARG A 50 8.04 4.17 2.95
CA ARG A 50 7.05 4.61 1.96
C ARG A 50 5.63 4.30 2.43
N LEU A 51 5.43 3.12 3.04
CA LEU A 51 4.12 2.74 3.57
C LEU A 51 3.69 3.67 4.70
N GLU A 52 4.62 4.07 5.57
CA GLU A 52 4.29 5.03 6.64
C GLU A 52 3.86 6.37 6.08
N VAL A 53 4.59 6.88 5.10
CA VAL A 53 4.24 8.14 4.44
C VAL A 53 2.88 8.03 3.78
N LEU A 54 2.63 6.94 3.10
CA LEU A 54 1.36 6.72 2.42
C LEU A 54 0.20 6.64 3.41
N GLU A 55 0.38 5.98 4.53
CA GLU A 55 -0.66 5.90 5.55
C GLU A 55 -1.04 7.29 6.05
N LYS A 56 -0.03 8.11 6.37
CA LYS A 56 -0.29 9.48 6.82
C LYS A 56 -1.02 10.28 5.76
N GLN A 57 -0.61 10.13 4.52
CA GLN A 57 -1.24 10.84 3.42
C GLN A 57 -2.71 10.44 3.27
N LEU A 58 -3.01 9.14 3.38
CA LEU A 58 -4.38 8.67 3.27
C LEU A 58 -5.25 9.19 4.42
N ILE A 59 -4.69 9.24 5.63
CA ILE A 59 -5.41 9.80 6.78
C ILE A 59 -5.69 11.28 6.55
N ASP A 60 -4.70 12.02 6.09
CA ASP A 60 -4.85 13.46 5.82
C ASP A 60 -5.88 13.71 4.73
N GLU A 61 -5.97 12.83 3.76
CA GLU A 61 -6.93 12.93 2.67
C GLU A 61 -8.29 12.35 3.03
N ARG A 62 -8.47 11.92 4.27
CA ARG A 62 -9.74 11.45 4.83
C ARG A 62 -10.25 10.15 4.21
N TRP A 63 -9.37 9.29 3.79
CA TRP A 63 -9.74 7.96 3.37
C TRP A 63 -10.09 7.10 4.58
N THR A 64 -11.09 6.25 4.42
CA THR A 64 -11.51 5.31 5.46
C THR A 64 -11.11 3.91 5.05
N LEU A 65 -10.42 3.20 5.93
CA LEU A 65 -10.07 1.81 5.69
C LEU A 65 -11.31 0.95 5.87
N ARG A 66 -11.65 0.19 4.83
CA ARG A 66 -12.83 -0.66 4.82
C ARG A 66 -12.47 -2.13 4.96
N GLN A 67 -11.30 -2.51 4.48
CA GLN A 67 -10.88 -3.91 4.50
C GLN A 67 -9.36 -3.96 4.55
N GLY A 68 -8.85 -4.91 5.31
CA GLY A 68 -7.44 -5.09 5.54
C GLY A 68 -7.06 -4.67 6.95
N GLY A 69 -5.84 -4.93 7.34
CA GLY A 69 -5.30 -4.52 8.62
C GLY A 69 -4.68 -3.13 8.55
N PRO A 70 -3.96 -2.69 9.57
CA PRO A 70 -3.23 -1.42 9.52
C PRO A 70 -2.25 -1.42 8.36
N ILE A 71 -2.11 -0.28 7.68
CA ILE A 71 -1.17 -0.17 6.57
C ILE A 71 0.25 -0.27 7.07
N VAL A 72 0.58 0.47 8.10
CA VAL A 72 1.90 0.41 8.69
C VAL A 72 1.98 -0.80 9.57
N LEU A 73 2.66 -1.79 9.10
CA LEU A 73 2.78 -3.07 9.78
C LEU A 73 4.17 -3.16 10.38
N ARG A 74 4.35 -2.43 11.45
CA ARG A 74 5.68 -2.26 12.03
C ARG A 74 6.33 -3.57 12.38
N ASP A 75 5.75 -4.24 13.35
CA ASP A 75 6.36 -5.45 13.89
C ASP A 75 5.90 -6.68 13.17
N GLY A 76 4.65 -6.66 12.73
CA GLY A 76 4.04 -7.81 12.10
C GLY A 76 4.26 -7.90 10.62
N TRP A 77 4.90 -6.91 10.04
CA TRP A 77 5.08 -6.89 8.60
C TRP A 77 6.21 -7.83 8.21
N LYS A 78 5.87 -9.04 7.97
CA LYS A 78 6.81 -10.05 7.50
C LYS A 78 6.42 -10.44 6.10
N ILE A 79 7.37 -10.37 5.20
CA ILE A 79 7.18 -10.81 3.85
C ILE A 79 7.62 -12.26 3.80
N GLY A 80 6.73 -13.08 3.46
CA GLY A 80 7.04 -14.50 3.37
C GLY A 80 6.38 -15.30 4.44
#